data_1eed4767c371e7ae5e1de7602ec50e5e
#
_entry.id   1eed4767c371e7ae5e1de7602ec50e5e
#
_cell.length_a   1.000
_cell.length_b   1.000
_cell.length_c   1.000
_cell.angle_alpha   90.00
_cell.angle_beta   90.00
_cell.angle_gamma   90.00
#
_symmetry.space_group_name_H-M   'P 1'
#
loop_
_entity.id
_entity.type
_entity.pdbx_description
1 polymer ?
#
loop_
_entity_poly.entity_id
_entity_poly.type
_entity_poly.pdbx_seq_one_letter_code
_entity_poly.pdbx_strand_id
1 'polypeptide(L)'
;TLLNILGLLDNPTEGSYRLMGEEVGGLKEKERTHVRKGKLGFVFQSFNLIDELNVYENVELPLTYLGFKASERRRMVEDILKRMNISHRAKHFPQQLSGGQQQRVAIARAVVTNPKLILADEPTGNLDSKNGAEVMNLLTELNKEGTTIIMVTHSQHDASFAHRTVHLFDGSLVASVIA
;
A
#
# COMPACT_ATOMS: atom_id res chain seq x y z
N THR A 1 5.18 -13.47 5.39
CA THR A 1 5.79 -13.22 6.72
C THR A 1 6.65 -11.95 6.72
N LEU A 2 7.68 -11.84 5.85
CA LEU A 2 8.59 -10.68 5.84
C LEU A 2 7.85 -9.35 5.67
N LEU A 3 6.88 -9.28 4.73
CA LEU A 3 6.10 -8.06 4.50
C LEU A 3 5.32 -7.62 5.76
N ASN A 4 4.81 -8.59 6.55
CA ASN A 4 4.12 -8.32 7.80
C ASN A 4 5.06 -7.72 8.85
N ILE A 5 6.30 -8.22 8.95
CA ILE A 5 7.32 -7.66 9.85
C ILE A 5 7.68 -6.24 9.41
N LEU A 6 7.95 -6.03 8.12
CA LEU A 6 8.24 -4.70 7.57
C LEU A 6 7.07 -3.73 7.77
N GLY A 7 5.85 -4.24 7.72
CA GLY A 7 4.62 -3.49 7.96
C GLY A 7 4.27 -3.30 9.43
N LEU A 8 5.09 -3.79 10.35
CA LEU A 8 4.82 -3.75 11.79
C LEU A 8 3.48 -4.43 12.18
N LEU A 9 3.03 -5.40 11.36
CA LEU A 9 1.89 -6.25 11.67
C LEU A 9 2.32 -7.42 12.56
N ASP A 10 3.60 -7.80 12.50
CA ASP A 10 4.22 -8.85 13.28
C ASP A 10 5.61 -8.41 13.77
N ASN A 11 6.20 -9.14 14.71
CA ASN A 11 7.56 -8.91 15.21
C ASN A 11 8.53 -9.94 14.66
N PRO A 12 9.79 -9.57 14.41
CA PRO A 12 10.84 -10.57 14.20
C PRO A 12 11.08 -11.35 15.50
N THR A 13 11.38 -12.64 15.37
CA THR A 13 11.74 -13.50 16.53
C THR A 13 13.10 -13.09 17.10
N GLU A 14 14.03 -12.75 16.19
CA GLU A 14 15.39 -12.31 16.53
C GLU A 14 15.86 -11.26 15.50
N GLY A 15 16.98 -10.60 15.81
CA GLY A 15 17.55 -9.56 14.98
C GLY A 15 17.05 -8.15 15.30
N SER A 16 17.43 -7.17 14.50
CA SER A 16 17.00 -5.78 14.67
C SER A 16 16.30 -5.28 13.40
N TYR A 17 15.29 -4.46 13.60
CA TYR A 17 14.57 -3.78 12.52
C TYR A 17 14.48 -2.28 12.80
N ARG A 18 15.09 -1.49 11.91
CA ARG A 18 15.01 -0.03 11.99
C ARG A 18 14.15 0.54 10.89
N LEU A 19 13.15 1.32 11.25
CA LEU A 19 12.28 2.06 10.34
C LEU A 19 12.50 3.55 10.56
N MET A 20 12.87 4.28 9.50
CA MET A 20 13.15 5.73 9.56
C MET A 20 14.18 6.10 10.65
N GLY A 21 15.17 5.23 10.91
CA GLY A 21 16.22 5.41 11.91
C GLY A 21 15.88 4.95 13.32
N GLU A 22 14.61 4.64 13.60
CA GLU A 22 14.16 4.17 14.92
C GLU A 22 14.14 2.65 14.97
N GLU A 23 14.60 2.04 16.09
CA GLU A 23 14.50 0.60 16.33
C GLU A 23 13.05 0.23 16.63
N VAL A 24 12.48 -0.68 15.82
CA VAL A 24 11.06 -1.04 15.91
C VAL A 24 10.83 -2.54 16.09
N GLY A 25 11.89 -3.36 16.07
CA GLY A 25 11.79 -4.82 16.10
C GLY A 25 11.24 -5.39 17.42
N GLY A 26 11.34 -4.67 18.53
CA GLY A 26 10.87 -5.12 19.85
C GLY A 26 9.60 -4.43 20.35
N LEU A 27 8.93 -3.64 19.52
CA LEU A 27 7.77 -2.85 19.94
C LEU A 27 6.56 -3.73 20.25
N LYS A 28 5.80 -3.35 21.27
CA LYS A 28 4.50 -3.94 21.59
C LYS A 28 3.46 -3.51 20.54
N GLU A 29 2.37 -4.27 20.41
CA GLU A 29 1.31 -4.03 19.41
C GLU A 29 0.80 -2.58 19.39
N LYS A 30 0.57 -1.99 20.56
CA LYS A 30 0.10 -0.60 20.68
C LYS A 30 1.11 0.41 20.11
N GLU A 31 2.41 0.16 20.34
CA GLU A 31 3.51 1.00 19.87
C GLU A 31 3.68 0.84 18.36
N ARG A 32 3.65 -0.40 17.85
CA ARG A 32 3.67 -0.70 16.41
C ARG A 32 2.52 0.00 15.68
N THR A 33 1.31 -0.08 16.24
CA THR A 33 0.13 0.61 15.69
C THR A 33 0.36 2.12 15.63
N HIS A 34 0.98 2.71 16.65
CA HIS A 34 1.30 4.14 16.64
C HIS A 34 2.33 4.50 15.56
N VAL A 35 3.36 3.68 15.37
CA VAL A 35 4.39 3.89 14.35
C VAL A 35 3.82 3.72 12.93
N ARG A 36 2.98 2.70 12.68
CA ARG A 36 2.32 2.47 11.37
C ARG A 36 1.45 3.64 10.95
N LYS A 37 0.75 4.21 11.91
CA LYS A 37 -0.35 5.15 11.69
C LYS A 37 0.10 6.36 10.90
N GLY A 38 -0.42 6.51 9.68
CA GLY A 38 -0.11 7.62 8.77
C GLY A 38 1.27 7.55 8.10
N LYS A 39 2.15 6.63 8.49
CA LYS A 39 3.50 6.48 7.93
C LYS A 39 3.61 5.34 6.91
N LEU A 40 2.80 4.30 7.07
CA LEU A 40 2.80 3.11 6.22
C LEU A 40 1.47 3.00 5.47
N GLY A 41 1.55 2.72 4.16
CA GLY A 41 0.43 2.34 3.31
C GLY A 41 0.51 0.86 2.95
N PHE A 42 -0.63 0.19 2.78
CA PHE A 42 -0.69 -1.21 2.40
C PHE A 42 -1.55 -1.38 1.16
N VAL A 43 -1.04 -2.13 0.20
CA VAL A 43 -1.74 -2.54 -1.03
C VAL A 43 -1.67 -4.06 -1.10
N PHE A 44 -2.81 -4.72 -1.17
CA PHE A 44 -2.92 -6.18 -1.17
C PHE A 44 -3.46 -6.71 -2.50
N GLN A 45 -3.11 -7.94 -2.82
CA GLN A 45 -3.62 -8.66 -3.99
C GLN A 45 -5.16 -8.76 -3.99
N SER A 46 -5.77 -9.00 -2.82
CA SER A 46 -7.22 -9.12 -2.65
C SER A 46 -7.94 -7.79 -2.40
N PHE A 47 -7.26 -6.66 -2.65
CA PHE A 47 -7.75 -5.29 -2.45
C PHE A 47 -8.08 -4.94 -0.99
N ASN A 48 -8.62 -5.87 -0.22
CA ASN A 48 -9.02 -5.73 1.19
C ASN A 48 -9.88 -4.47 1.45
N LEU A 49 -10.80 -4.19 0.53
CA LEU A 49 -11.81 -3.15 0.72
C LEU A 49 -12.88 -3.64 1.70
N ILE A 50 -13.48 -2.71 2.41
CA ILE A 50 -14.59 -2.98 3.31
C ILE A 50 -15.87 -2.92 2.47
N ASP A 51 -16.58 -4.05 2.37
CA ASP A 51 -17.71 -4.24 1.47
C ASP A 51 -18.92 -3.38 1.83
N GLU A 52 -19.08 -3.05 3.11
CA GLU A 52 -20.15 -2.20 3.65
C GLU A 52 -19.89 -0.71 3.45
N LEU A 53 -18.70 -0.33 3.04
CA LEU A 53 -18.30 1.05 2.76
C LEU A 53 -18.21 1.29 1.26
N ASN A 54 -18.70 2.44 0.81
CA ASN A 54 -18.50 2.87 -0.56
C ASN A 54 -17.02 3.27 -0.81
N VAL A 55 -16.69 3.61 -2.06
CA VAL A 55 -15.32 4.02 -2.46
C VAL A 55 -14.81 5.20 -1.64
N TYR A 56 -15.65 6.24 -1.48
CA TYR A 56 -15.26 7.42 -0.71
C TYR A 56 -14.95 7.06 0.74
N GLU A 57 -15.82 6.30 1.38
CA GLU A 57 -15.69 5.89 2.78
C GLU A 57 -14.48 4.97 3.01
N ASN A 58 -14.20 4.02 2.09
CA ASN A 58 -13.00 3.20 2.14
C ASN A 58 -11.72 4.05 2.14
N VAL A 59 -11.68 5.10 1.31
CA VAL A 59 -10.51 5.98 1.21
C VAL A 59 -10.44 6.97 2.37
N GLU A 60 -11.57 7.41 2.92
CA GLU A 60 -11.63 8.33 4.07
C GLU A 60 -11.18 7.66 5.38
N LEU A 61 -11.35 6.35 5.50
CA LEU A 61 -11.16 5.61 6.74
C LEU A 61 -9.82 5.88 7.46
N PRO A 62 -8.64 5.83 6.80
CA PRO A 62 -7.36 6.15 7.44
C PRO A 62 -7.30 7.56 8.02
N LEU A 63 -7.89 8.54 7.34
CA LEU A 63 -7.92 9.93 7.80
C LEU A 63 -8.79 10.11 9.04
N THR A 64 -9.88 9.35 9.14
CA THR A 64 -10.74 9.32 10.32
C THR A 64 -9.97 8.81 11.54
N TYR A 65 -9.21 7.72 11.39
CA TYR A 65 -8.34 7.20 12.45
C TYR A 65 -7.20 8.14 12.86
N LEU A 66 -6.76 9.00 11.94
CA LEU A 66 -5.76 10.03 12.21
C LEU A 66 -6.34 11.27 12.87
N GLY A 67 -7.66 11.40 12.97
CA GLY A 67 -8.35 12.51 13.60
C GLY A 67 -8.39 13.80 12.77
N PHE A 68 -8.24 13.71 11.45
CA PHE A 68 -8.42 14.88 10.57
C PHE A 68 -9.84 15.43 10.66
N LYS A 69 -10.00 16.76 10.57
CA LYS A 69 -11.30 17.42 10.51
C LYS A 69 -12.08 17.01 9.26
N ALA A 70 -13.40 16.99 9.34
CA ALA A 70 -14.26 16.54 8.23
C ALA A 70 -14.00 17.30 6.91
N SER A 71 -13.77 18.62 6.97
CA SER A 71 -13.45 19.45 5.80
C SER A 71 -12.11 19.09 5.15
N GLU A 72 -11.10 18.73 5.96
CA GLU A 72 -9.79 18.30 5.48
C GLU A 72 -9.88 16.91 4.86
N ARG A 73 -10.55 15.96 5.53
CA ARG A 73 -10.79 14.62 5.00
C ARG A 73 -11.44 14.67 3.64
N ARG A 74 -12.53 15.47 3.53
CA ARG A 74 -13.25 15.62 2.28
C ARG A 74 -12.34 16.06 1.14
N ARG A 75 -11.55 17.11 1.34
CA ARG A 75 -10.61 17.61 0.33
C ARG A 75 -9.60 16.55 -0.06
N MET A 76 -8.96 15.91 0.92
CA MET A 76 -7.92 14.89 0.67
C MET A 76 -8.49 13.69 -0.10
N VAL A 77 -9.71 13.23 0.24
CA VAL A 77 -10.35 12.12 -0.46
C VAL A 77 -10.74 12.51 -1.88
N GLU A 78 -11.35 13.68 -2.08
CA GLU A 78 -11.71 14.17 -3.43
C GLU A 78 -10.47 14.30 -4.33
N ASP A 79 -9.37 14.86 -3.81
CA ASP A 79 -8.11 15.02 -4.54
C ASP A 79 -7.50 13.66 -4.92
N ILE A 80 -7.45 12.71 -3.99
CA ILE A 80 -6.85 11.40 -4.29
C ILE A 80 -7.72 10.57 -5.23
N LEU A 81 -9.04 10.61 -5.12
CA LEU A 81 -9.95 9.92 -6.03
C LEU A 81 -9.83 10.48 -7.46
N LYS A 82 -9.65 11.79 -7.60
CA LYS A 82 -9.40 12.44 -8.88
C LYS A 82 -8.06 11.96 -9.47
N ARG A 83 -7.00 11.96 -8.67
CA ARG A 83 -5.68 11.48 -9.08
C ARG A 83 -5.71 10.01 -9.54
N MET A 84 -6.46 9.15 -8.84
CA MET A 84 -6.64 7.73 -9.18
C MET A 84 -7.61 7.52 -10.35
N ASN A 85 -8.18 8.59 -10.93
CA ASN A 85 -9.19 8.53 -11.99
C ASN A 85 -10.41 7.64 -11.62
N ILE A 86 -10.87 7.73 -10.37
CA ILE A 86 -11.98 6.92 -9.83
C ILE A 86 -13.09 7.76 -9.18
N SER A 87 -13.04 9.09 -9.28
CA SER A 87 -14.03 10.00 -8.66
C SER A 87 -15.47 9.71 -9.10
N HIS A 88 -15.66 9.28 -10.35
CA HIS A 88 -16.98 8.92 -10.90
C HIS A 88 -17.60 7.70 -10.22
N ARG A 89 -16.83 6.95 -9.43
CA ARG A 89 -17.27 5.78 -8.65
C ARG A 89 -17.35 6.04 -7.14
N ALA A 90 -17.16 7.28 -6.68
CA ALA A 90 -17.06 7.61 -5.25
C ALA A 90 -18.19 7.03 -4.37
N LYS A 91 -19.42 6.93 -4.91
CA LYS A 91 -20.60 6.40 -4.20
C LYS A 91 -20.88 4.92 -4.47
N HIS A 92 -20.05 4.23 -5.28
CA HIS A 92 -20.22 2.80 -5.56
C HIS A 92 -19.59 1.98 -4.45
N PHE A 93 -20.11 0.78 -4.24
CA PHE A 93 -19.58 -0.21 -3.32
C PHE A 93 -18.57 -1.12 -4.04
N PRO A 94 -17.64 -1.78 -3.31
CA PRO A 94 -16.63 -2.66 -3.91
C PRO A 94 -17.18 -3.67 -4.90
N GLN A 95 -18.30 -4.31 -4.61
CA GLN A 95 -18.94 -5.32 -5.46
C GLN A 95 -19.43 -4.77 -6.82
N GLN A 96 -19.54 -3.46 -6.97
CA GLN A 96 -19.97 -2.77 -8.19
C GLN A 96 -18.78 -2.34 -9.07
N LEU A 97 -17.55 -2.69 -8.67
CA LEU A 97 -16.30 -2.27 -9.32
C LEU A 97 -15.60 -3.44 -10.01
N SER A 98 -14.95 -3.16 -11.14
CA SER A 98 -14.00 -4.11 -11.71
C SER A 98 -12.76 -4.26 -10.80
N GLY A 99 -12.00 -5.36 -10.96
CA GLY A 99 -10.77 -5.60 -10.18
C GLY A 99 -9.77 -4.44 -10.27
N GLY A 100 -9.55 -3.90 -11.47
CA GLY A 100 -8.68 -2.73 -11.65
C GLY A 100 -9.20 -1.46 -10.94
N GLN A 101 -10.52 -1.27 -10.89
CA GLN A 101 -11.12 -0.18 -10.13
C GLN A 101 -10.97 -0.40 -8.62
N GLN A 102 -11.19 -1.62 -8.13
CA GLN A 102 -10.98 -1.96 -6.71
C GLN A 102 -9.52 -1.72 -6.31
N GLN A 103 -8.55 -2.11 -7.14
CA GLN A 103 -7.14 -1.88 -6.85
C GLN A 103 -6.79 -0.39 -6.82
N ARG A 104 -7.34 0.43 -7.71
CA ARG A 104 -7.18 1.90 -7.65
C ARG A 104 -7.73 2.49 -6.34
N VAL A 105 -8.86 1.98 -5.84
CA VAL A 105 -9.42 2.37 -4.54
C VAL A 105 -8.51 1.93 -3.39
N ALA A 106 -7.97 0.71 -3.44
CA ALA A 106 -7.02 0.20 -2.44
C ALA A 106 -5.74 1.05 -2.40
N ILE A 107 -5.20 1.44 -3.56
CA ILE A 107 -4.05 2.34 -3.65
C ILE A 107 -4.44 3.74 -3.12
N ALA A 108 -5.59 4.30 -3.53
CA ALA A 108 -6.07 5.58 -3.01
C ALA A 108 -6.12 5.59 -1.48
N ARG A 109 -6.69 4.53 -0.87
CA ARG A 109 -6.73 4.36 0.59
C ARG A 109 -5.34 4.28 1.21
N ALA A 110 -4.40 3.59 0.56
CA ALA A 110 -3.03 3.46 1.05
C ALA A 110 -2.27 4.78 1.05
N VAL A 111 -2.52 5.67 0.06
CA VAL A 111 -1.73 6.89 -0.15
C VAL A 111 -2.41 8.18 0.33
N VAL A 112 -3.68 8.14 0.70
CA VAL A 112 -4.43 9.35 1.12
C VAL A 112 -3.80 10.08 2.31
N THR A 113 -3.05 9.36 3.16
CA THR A 113 -2.31 9.92 4.31
C THR A 113 -0.91 10.41 3.94
N ASN A 114 -0.53 10.35 2.67
CA ASN A 114 0.83 10.66 2.19
C ASN A 114 1.93 9.87 2.96
N PRO A 115 1.88 8.53 2.94
CA PRO A 115 2.79 7.69 3.70
C PRO A 115 4.22 7.79 3.16
N LYS A 116 5.22 7.51 4.02
CA LYS A 116 6.63 7.45 3.62
C LYS A 116 6.99 6.12 2.95
N LEU A 117 6.26 5.06 3.29
CA LEU A 117 6.50 3.71 2.79
C LEU A 117 5.16 3.05 2.41
N ILE A 118 5.11 2.48 1.22
CA ILE A 118 4.04 1.59 0.76
C ILE A 118 4.56 0.16 0.70
N LEU A 119 3.81 -0.75 1.28
CA LEU A 119 4.03 -2.19 1.21
C LEU A 119 2.97 -2.79 0.28
N ALA A 120 3.41 -3.34 -0.84
CA ALA A 120 2.56 -3.93 -1.86
C ALA A 120 2.77 -5.45 -1.93
N ASP A 121 1.72 -6.21 -1.71
CA ASP A 121 1.72 -7.67 -1.78
C ASP A 121 0.96 -8.10 -3.04
N GLU A 122 1.69 -8.58 -4.06
CA GLU A 122 1.16 -8.99 -5.37
C GLU A 122 0.15 -7.98 -5.95
N PRO A 123 0.50 -6.70 -6.12
CA PRO A 123 -0.47 -5.64 -6.40
C PRO A 123 -1.21 -5.79 -7.73
N THR A 124 -0.72 -6.66 -8.62
CA THR A 124 -1.31 -6.94 -9.94
C THR A 124 -1.87 -8.36 -10.06
N GLY A 125 -1.68 -9.21 -9.05
CA GLY A 125 -1.94 -10.65 -9.14
C GLY A 125 -3.37 -11.07 -9.48
N ASN A 126 -4.36 -10.20 -9.23
CA ASN A 126 -5.77 -10.43 -9.57
C ASN A 126 -6.26 -9.55 -10.74
N LEU A 127 -5.34 -9.02 -11.56
CA LEU A 127 -5.66 -8.10 -12.65
C LEU A 127 -5.28 -8.69 -14.01
N ASP A 128 -6.01 -8.29 -15.04
CA ASP A 128 -5.55 -8.49 -16.41
C ASP A 128 -4.33 -7.61 -16.72
N SER A 129 -3.63 -7.93 -17.81
CA SER A 129 -2.37 -7.27 -18.17
C SER A 129 -2.49 -5.76 -18.34
N LYS A 130 -3.62 -5.26 -18.85
CA LYS A 130 -3.86 -3.83 -19.04
C LYS A 130 -4.00 -3.11 -17.72
N ASN A 131 -4.88 -3.60 -16.84
CA ASN A 131 -5.09 -3.04 -15.52
C ASN A 131 -3.84 -3.19 -14.65
N GLY A 132 -3.11 -4.30 -14.76
CA GLY A 132 -1.82 -4.51 -14.10
C GLY A 132 -0.79 -3.44 -14.50
N ALA A 133 -0.61 -3.19 -15.79
CA ALA A 133 0.30 -2.14 -16.27
C ALA A 133 -0.08 -0.74 -15.74
N GLU A 134 -1.37 -0.42 -15.71
CA GLU A 134 -1.85 0.86 -15.15
C GLU A 134 -1.54 0.99 -13.65
N VAL A 135 -1.68 -0.09 -12.88
CA VAL A 135 -1.32 -0.13 -11.45
C VAL A 135 0.18 0.05 -11.24
N MET A 136 1.03 -0.65 -12.04
CA MET A 136 2.48 -0.51 -11.94
C MET A 136 2.96 0.90 -12.31
N ASN A 137 2.37 1.52 -13.33
CA ASN A 137 2.66 2.92 -13.67
C ASN A 137 2.30 3.87 -12.52
N LEU A 138 1.14 3.66 -11.90
CA LEU A 138 0.70 4.46 -10.76
C LEU A 138 1.65 4.35 -9.55
N LEU A 139 2.10 3.14 -9.21
CA LEU A 139 3.10 2.91 -8.17
C LEU A 139 4.43 3.58 -8.52
N THR A 140 4.85 3.50 -9.78
CA THR A 140 6.08 4.17 -10.27
C THR A 140 6.00 5.69 -10.13
N GLU A 141 4.86 6.30 -10.44
CA GLU A 141 4.63 7.74 -10.24
C GLU A 141 4.73 8.14 -8.77
N LEU A 142 4.09 7.38 -7.88
CA LEU A 142 4.19 7.59 -6.43
C LEU A 142 5.62 7.50 -5.92
N ASN A 143 6.40 6.55 -6.46
CA ASN A 143 7.81 6.42 -6.11
C ASN A 143 8.64 7.63 -6.58
N LYS A 144 8.44 8.10 -7.81
CA LYS A 144 9.10 9.31 -8.35
C LYS A 144 8.82 10.56 -7.52
N GLU A 145 7.67 10.63 -6.86
CA GLU A 145 7.30 11.71 -5.94
C GLU A 145 7.91 11.58 -4.53
N GLY A 146 8.72 10.53 -4.31
CA GLY A 146 9.48 10.34 -3.07
C GLY A 146 8.89 9.34 -2.08
N THR A 147 7.82 8.63 -2.42
CA THR A 147 7.32 7.52 -1.60
C THR A 147 8.17 6.28 -1.83
N THR A 148 8.69 5.69 -0.78
CA THR A 148 9.38 4.39 -0.88
C THR A 148 8.35 3.27 -1.09
N ILE A 149 8.62 2.34 -1.99
CA ILE A 149 7.74 1.20 -2.24
C ILE A 149 8.52 -0.09 -2.07
N ILE A 150 8.02 -0.99 -1.25
CA ILE A 150 8.49 -2.37 -1.15
C ILE A 150 7.37 -3.25 -1.70
N MET A 151 7.67 -4.00 -2.76
CA MET A 151 6.72 -4.87 -3.42
C MET A 151 7.18 -6.33 -3.31
N VAL A 152 6.27 -7.21 -2.96
CA VAL A 152 6.44 -8.67 -3.13
C VAL A 152 5.72 -9.07 -4.39
N THR A 153 6.39 -9.80 -5.28
CA THR A 153 5.78 -10.31 -6.50
C THR A 153 6.50 -11.56 -7.00
N HIS A 154 5.75 -12.44 -7.65
CA HIS A 154 6.28 -13.56 -8.43
C HIS A 154 6.42 -13.22 -9.93
N SER A 155 5.93 -12.06 -10.36
CA SER A 155 6.02 -11.57 -11.73
C SER A 155 7.38 -10.93 -12.00
N GLN A 156 8.16 -11.50 -12.93
CA GLN A 156 9.41 -10.90 -13.39
C GLN A 156 9.15 -9.54 -14.08
N HIS A 157 8.02 -9.41 -14.77
CA HIS A 157 7.62 -8.16 -15.39
C HIS A 157 7.43 -7.05 -14.33
N ASP A 158 6.70 -7.33 -13.26
CA ASP A 158 6.48 -6.34 -12.20
C ASP A 158 7.76 -6.04 -11.43
N ALA A 159 8.61 -7.06 -11.19
CA ALA A 159 9.91 -6.87 -10.57
C ALA A 159 10.83 -5.93 -11.38
N SER A 160 10.68 -5.87 -12.71
CA SER A 160 11.48 -4.99 -13.57
C SER A 160 11.19 -3.49 -13.38
N PHE A 161 10.10 -3.11 -12.72
CA PHE A 161 9.82 -1.72 -12.34
C PHE A 161 10.62 -1.25 -11.11
N ALA A 162 11.20 -2.18 -10.35
CA ALA A 162 11.94 -1.84 -9.14
C ALA A 162 13.38 -1.44 -9.43
N HIS A 163 13.92 -0.46 -8.69
CA HIS A 163 15.34 -0.09 -8.76
C HIS A 163 16.26 -1.15 -8.14
N ARG A 164 15.71 -2.01 -7.29
CA ARG A 164 16.44 -3.08 -6.63
C ARG A 164 15.52 -4.27 -6.43
N THR A 165 16.01 -5.45 -6.80
CA THR A 165 15.32 -6.72 -6.56
C THR A 165 16.10 -7.56 -5.55
N VAL A 166 15.39 -8.13 -4.59
CA VAL A 166 15.93 -9.01 -3.55
C VAL A 166 15.28 -10.37 -3.70
N HIS A 167 16.09 -11.40 -3.93
CA HIS A 167 15.61 -12.77 -4.08
C HIS A 167 15.71 -13.51 -2.74
N LEU A 168 14.57 -14.05 -2.32
CA LEU A 168 14.44 -14.89 -1.12
C LEU A 168 14.14 -16.31 -1.54
N PHE A 169 14.85 -17.26 -0.94
CA PHE A 169 14.60 -18.70 -1.09
C PHE A 169 14.63 -19.36 0.28
N ASP A 170 13.59 -20.10 0.62
CA ASP A 170 13.41 -20.74 1.93
C ASP A 170 13.70 -19.81 3.12
N GLY A 171 13.21 -18.57 3.04
CA GLY A 171 13.37 -17.56 4.09
C GLY A 171 14.76 -16.91 4.16
N SER A 172 15.68 -17.32 3.29
CA SER A 172 17.04 -16.78 3.24
C SER A 172 17.24 -15.84 2.05
N LEU A 173 18.05 -14.81 2.24
CA LEU A 173 18.48 -13.92 1.16
C LEU A 173 19.47 -14.66 0.25
N VAL A 174 19.13 -14.85 -1.03
CA VAL A 174 19.97 -15.56 -2.00
C VAL A 174 20.76 -14.58 -2.87
N ALA A 175 20.12 -13.53 -3.36
CA ALA A 175 20.73 -12.54 -4.23
C ALA A 175 20.03 -11.17 -4.12
N SER A 176 20.80 -10.11 -4.44
CA SER A 176 20.25 -8.76 -4.58
C SER A 176 20.80 -8.17 -5.87
N VAL A 177 19.92 -7.72 -6.75
CA VAL A 177 20.25 -7.09 -8.03
C VAL A 177 19.81 -5.64 -7.99
N ILE A 178 20.71 -4.73 -8.35
CA ILE A 178 20.41 -3.30 -8.53
C ILE A 178 20.25 -3.08 -10.04
N ALA A 179 19.09 -2.54 -10.44
CA ALA A 179 18.77 -2.20 -11.83
C ALA A 179 19.45 -0.90 -12.26
#